data_81fe66c922678a3d3073122e834755be
#
_entry.id   81fe66c922678a3d3073122e834755be
#
_cell.length_a   1.000
_cell.length_b   1.000
_cell.length_c   1.000
_cell.angle_alpha   90.00
_cell.angle_beta   90.00
_cell.angle_gamma   90.00
#
_symmetry.space_group_name_H-M   'P 1'
#
loop_
_entity.id
_entity.type
_entity.pdbx_description
1 polymer ?
#
loop_
_entity_poly.entity_id
_entity_poly.type
_entity_poly.pdbx_seq_one_letter_code
_entity_poly.pdbx_strand_id
1 'polypeptide(L)'
;MQGHVRKSTQEDVDYLSINLRREDAIEVLSSHGNVKEALQVGFDESEDCSTIIVSDTGEIAGMYGIARYDEIMGIPWLLTAPPIEKIWLPFLRRSRVWVEHMNDKYPILVNACDADYTKAINWLRFVGFTFIKKHDKWGVGDRPFLEFVRIKDV
;
A
#
# COMPACT_ATOMS: atom_id res chain seq x y z
N MET A 1 -3.29 -21.28 2.07
CA MET A 1 -4.47 -20.64 1.48
C MET A 1 -4.09 -19.81 0.28
N GLN A 2 -5.01 -19.63 -0.62
CA GLN A 2 -4.81 -18.79 -1.82
C GLN A 2 -5.56 -17.47 -1.68
N GLY A 3 -5.09 -16.49 -2.40
CA GLY A 3 -5.76 -15.20 -2.52
C GLY A 3 -6.00 -14.86 -3.99
N HIS A 4 -6.89 -13.91 -4.22
CA HIS A 4 -7.12 -13.33 -5.54
C HIS A 4 -7.41 -11.84 -5.39
N VAL A 5 -7.37 -11.12 -6.50
CA VAL A 5 -7.69 -9.70 -6.50
C VAL A 5 -8.88 -9.44 -7.41
N ARG A 6 -9.64 -8.42 -7.08
CA ARG A 6 -10.71 -7.90 -7.91
C ARG A 6 -10.72 -6.37 -7.83
N LYS A 7 -11.43 -5.74 -8.74
CA LYS A 7 -11.59 -4.29 -8.70
C LYS A 7 -12.25 -3.86 -7.39
N SER A 8 -11.73 -2.81 -6.77
CA SER A 8 -12.24 -2.27 -5.52
C SER A 8 -13.59 -1.58 -5.69
N THR A 9 -14.39 -1.61 -4.63
CA THR A 9 -15.71 -0.96 -4.55
C THR A 9 -15.74 0.00 -3.35
N GLN A 10 -16.76 0.88 -3.32
CA GLN A 10 -16.97 1.76 -2.17
C GLN A 10 -17.20 0.98 -0.87
N GLU A 11 -17.85 -0.18 -0.97
CA GLU A 11 -18.07 -1.06 0.20
C GLU A 11 -16.75 -1.56 0.79
N ASP A 12 -15.76 -1.82 -0.06
CA ASP A 12 -14.43 -2.23 0.40
C ASP A 12 -13.75 -1.10 1.18
N VAL A 13 -13.87 0.14 0.73
CA VAL A 13 -13.36 1.32 1.44
C VAL A 13 -14.01 1.43 2.82
N ASP A 14 -15.33 1.33 2.87
CA ASP A 14 -16.09 1.43 4.11
C ASP A 14 -15.69 0.33 5.11
N TYR A 15 -15.53 -0.89 4.62
CA TYR A 15 -15.11 -2.03 5.45
C TYR A 15 -13.68 -1.84 5.97
N LEU A 16 -12.73 -1.55 5.08
CA LEU A 16 -11.31 -1.45 5.46
C LEU A 16 -11.03 -0.25 6.36
N SER A 17 -11.80 0.81 6.26
CA SER A 17 -11.59 2.00 7.09
C SER A 17 -11.64 1.72 8.60
N ILE A 18 -12.32 0.64 9.00
CA ILE A 18 -12.45 0.22 10.39
C ILE A 18 -11.84 -1.17 10.69
N ASN A 19 -11.23 -1.81 9.69
CA ASN A 19 -10.72 -3.17 9.81
C ASN A 19 -9.25 -3.32 9.40
N LEU A 20 -8.49 -2.23 9.28
CA LEU A 20 -7.07 -2.30 8.98
C LEU A 20 -6.28 -3.00 10.08
N ARG A 21 -5.14 -3.58 9.72
CA ARG A 21 -4.16 -4.00 10.73
C ARG A 21 -3.75 -2.78 11.54
N ARG A 22 -3.43 -3.01 12.81
CA ARG A 22 -3.06 -1.93 13.74
C ARG A 22 -1.95 -1.04 13.18
N GLU A 23 -0.90 -1.65 12.63
CA GLU A 23 0.26 -0.94 12.11
C GLU A 23 -0.09 -0.07 10.91
N ASP A 24 -0.96 -0.58 10.02
CA ASP A 24 -1.45 0.19 8.87
C ASP A 24 -2.32 1.37 9.32
N ALA A 25 -3.18 1.15 10.29
CA ALA A 25 -4.02 2.21 10.84
C ALA A 25 -3.18 3.31 11.51
N ILE A 26 -2.15 2.94 12.28
CA ILE A 26 -1.23 3.89 12.91
C ILE A 26 -0.51 4.72 11.84
N GLU A 27 -0.02 4.09 10.79
CA GLU A 27 0.67 4.78 9.70
C GLU A 27 -0.22 5.81 9.03
N VAL A 28 -1.44 5.41 8.67
CA VAL A 28 -2.40 6.31 8.00
C VAL A 28 -2.85 7.43 8.91
N LEU A 29 -3.14 7.11 10.18
CA LEU A 29 -3.56 8.12 11.17
C LEU A 29 -2.48 9.16 11.40
N SER A 30 -1.24 8.71 11.52
CA SER A 30 -0.09 9.59 11.73
C SER A 30 0.18 10.49 10.53
N SER A 31 0.07 9.95 9.32
CA SER A 31 0.38 10.72 8.10
C SER A 31 -0.76 11.62 7.65
N HIS A 32 -2.02 11.18 7.78
CA HIS A 32 -3.18 11.87 7.20
C HIS A 32 -4.21 12.35 8.22
N GLY A 33 -4.18 11.83 9.46
CA GLY A 33 -5.09 12.23 10.53
C GLY A 33 -6.47 11.57 10.55
N ASN A 34 -6.88 10.93 9.46
CA ASN A 34 -8.17 10.25 9.35
C ASN A 34 -8.07 9.08 8.38
N VAL A 35 -8.32 7.87 8.88
CA VAL A 35 -8.17 6.63 8.08
C VAL A 35 -9.17 6.59 6.93
N LYS A 36 -10.44 6.87 7.21
CA LYS A 36 -11.49 6.79 6.19
C LYS A 36 -11.28 7.80 5.06
N GLU A 37 -10.94 9.04 5.39
CA GLU A 37 -10.66 10.07 4.39
C GLU A 37 -9.45 9.72 3.54
N ALA A 38 -8.38 9.25 4.14
CA ALA A 38 -7.16 8.87 3.43
C ALA A 38 -7.43 7.70 2.46
N LEU A 39 -8.15 6.68 2.92
CA LEU A 39 -8.49 5.53 2.09
C LEU A 39 -9.44 5.93 0.96
N GLN A 40 -10.41 6.81 1.24
CA GLN A 40 -11.33 7.33 0.22
C GLN A 40 -10.59 8.10 -0.86
N VAL A 41 -9.66 8.96 -0.49
CA VAL A 41 -8.82 9.71 -1.43
C VAL A 41 -7.99 8.76 -2.28
N GLY A 42 -7.36 7.76 -1.67
CA GLY A 42 -6.60 6.74 -2.39
C GLY A 42 -7.48 6.01 -3.42
N PHE A 43 -8.68 5.63 -3.02
CA PHE A 43 -9.64 4.97 -3.91
C PHE A 43 -10.07 5.87 -5.06
N ASP A 44 -10.43 7.12 -4.76
CA ASP A 44 -10.94 8.07 -5.76
C ASP A 44 -9.87 8.53 -6.75
N GLU A 45 -8.64 8.71 -6.29
CA GLU A 45 -7.54 9.23 -7.10
C GLU A 45 -6.69 8.17 -7.79
N SER A 46 -6.82 6.90 -7.40
CA SER A 46 -6.07 5.83 -8.03
C SER A 46 -6.69 5.41 -9.35
N GLU A 47 -5.83 5.18 -10.35
CA GLU A 47 -6.27 4.76 -11.67
C GLU A 47 -6.73 3.29 -11.66
N ASP A 48 -5.99 2.45 -10.94
CA ASP A 48 -6.29 1.03 -10.79
C ASP A 48 -6.26 0.68 -9.30
N CYS A 49 -7.42 0.50 -8.72
CA CYS A 49 -7.55 0.14 -7.32
C CYS A 49 -8.11 -1.28 -7.20
N SER A 50 -7.39 -2.15 -6.51
CA SER A 50 -7.72 -3.57 -6.38
C SER A 50 -7.84 -3.98 -4.92
N THR A 51 -8.79 -4.87 -4.66
CA THR A 51 -9.02 -5.45 -3.33
C THR A 51 -8.51 -6.89 -3.31
N ILE A 52 -7.76 -7.21 -2.27
CA ILE A 52 -7.17 -8.54 -2.06
C ILE A 52 -8.13 -9.36 -1.22
N ILE A 53 -8.46 -10.55 -1.71
CA ILE A 53 -9.44 -11.45 -1.09
C ILE A 53 -8.78 -12.77 -0.75
N VAL A 54 -9.09 -13.31 0.43
CA VAL A 54 -8.76 -14.70 0.79
C VAL A 54 -9.77 -15.60 0.09
N SER A 55 -9.32 -16.41 -0.86
CA SER A 55 -10.22 -17.15 -1.75
C SER A 55 -11.16 -18.11 -1.02
N ASP A 56 -10.67 -18.82 -0.01
CA ASP A 56 -11.47 -19.82 0.70
C ASP A 56 -12.57 -19.23 1.60
N THR A 57 -12.36 -18.02 2.12
CA THR A 57 -13.25 -17.42 3.11
C THR A 57 -14.02 -16.23 2.58
N GLY A 58 -13.55 -15.59 1.50
CA GLY A 58 -14.09 -14.34 1.01
C GLY A 58 -13.71 -13.11 1.82
N GLU A 59 -12.85 -13.28 2.84
CA GLU A 59 -12.42 -12.17 3.68
C GLU A 59 -11.57 -11.17 2.90
N ILE A 60 -11.78 -9.89 3.19
CA ILE A 60 -10.96 -8.81 2.60
C ILE A 60 -9.64 -8.75 3.36
N ALA A 61 -8.53 -8.89 2.64
CA ALA A 61 -7.19 -8.88 3.19
C ALA A 61 -6.45 -7.55 2.99
N GLY A 62 -6.93 -6.72 2.10
CA GLY A 62 -6.31 -5.43 1.83
C GLY A 62 -6.78 -4.79 0.54
N MET A 63 -6.23 -3.62 0.28
CA MET A 63 -6.50 -2.84 -0.93
C MET A 63 -5.21 -2.16 -1.35
N TYR A 64 -4.96 -2.12 -2.65
CA TYR A 64 -3.82 -1.39 -3.19
C TYR A 64 -4.20 -0.62 -4.44
N GLY A 65 -3.41 0.38 -4.74
CA GLY A 65 -3.60 1.18 -5.92
C GLY A 65 -2.36 2.00 -6.24
N ILE A 66 -2.46 2.78 -7.30
CA ILE A 66 -1.43 3.72 -7.68
C ILE A 66 -2.08 5.03 -8.11
N ALA A 67 -1.70 6.12 -7.45
CA ALA A 67 -2.12 7.45 -7.81
C ALA A 67 -1.09 8.07 -8.76
N ARG A 68 -1.58 8.80 -9.75
CA ARG A 68 -0.71 9.52 -10.68
C ARG A 68 -0.23 10.81 -10.05
N TYR A 69 1.09 11.00 -9.98
CA TYR A 69 1.67 12.29 -9.64
C TYR A 69 1.89 13.13 -10.91
N ASP A 70 2.54 12.55 -11.91
CA ASP A 70 2.71 13.12 -13.25
C ASP A 70 2.88 12.00 -14.28
N GLU A 71 3.37 12.30 -15.47
CA GLU A 71 3.55 11.29 -16.54
C GLU A 71 4.64 10.27 -16.26
N ILE A 72 5.58 10.59 -15.37
CA ILE A 72 6.76 9.77 -15.07
C ILE A 72 6.63 9.10 -13.70
N MET A 73 6.01 9.77 -12.74
CA MET A 73 5.99 9.39 -11.34
C MET A 73 4.61 8.96 -10.87
N GLY A 74 4.55 7.77 -10.26
CA GLY A 74 3.35 7.25 -9.62
C GLY A 74 3.57 7.05 -8.12
N ILE A 75 2.48 7.10 -7.36
CA ILE A 75 2.47 6.94 -5.91
C ILE A 75 1.73 5.64 -5.59
N PRO A 76 2.44 4.51 -5.42
CA PRO A 76 1.83 3.25 -5.05
C PRO A 76 1.46 3.25 -3.57
N TRP A 77 0.36 2.58 -3.22
CA TRP A 77 -0.05 2.42 -1.84
C TRP A 77 -0.68 1.06 -1.61
N LEU A 78 -0.56 0.57 -0.38
CA LEU A 78 -1.16 -0.69 0.07
C LEU A 78 -1.58 -0.53 1.52
N LEU A 79 -2.82 -0.90 1.82
CA LEU A 79 -3.32 -1.00 3.19
C LEU A 79 -3.90 -2.39 3.40
N THR A 80 -3.55 -3.02 4.50
CA THR A 80 -3.90 -4.42 4.76
C THR A 80 -4.76 -4.59 6.00
N ALA A 81 -5.50 -5.69 6.00
CA ALA A 81 -6.33 -6.14 7.13
C ALA A 81 -5.77 -7.48 7.67
N PRO A 82 -6.15 -7.89 8.89
CA PRO A 82 -5.60 -9.10 9.50
C PRO A 82 -5.63 -10.37 8.64
N PRO A 83 -6.65 -10.64 7.80
CA PRO A 83 -6.64 -11.83 6.95
C PRO A 83 -5.46 -11.95 5.98
N ILE A 84 -4.68 -10.89 5.73
CA ILE A 84 -3.48 -10.97 4.88
C ILE A 84 -2.49 -12.03 5.39
N GLU A 85 -2.45 -12.26 6.70
CA GLU A 85 -1.57 -13.25 7.29
C GLU A 85 -1.88 -14.68 6.80
N LYS A 86 -3.12 -14.96 6.43
CA LYS A 86 -3.54 -16.28 5.92
C LYS A 86 -2.99 -16.57 4.53
N ILE A 87 -2.65 -15.54 3.77
CA ILE A 87 -2.20 -15.66 2.37
C ILE A 87 -0.86 -14.96 2.16
N TRP A 88 -0.05 -14.85 3.21
CA TRP A 88 1.20 -14.06 3.20
C TRP A 88 2.18 -14.52 2.10
N LEU A 89 2.42 -15.83 1.95
CA LEU A 89 3.36 -16.31 0.94
C LEU A 89 2.88 -16.08 -0.51
N PRO A 90 1.64 -16.44 -0.88
CA PRO A 90 1.11 -16.06 -2.20
C PRO A 90 1.12 -14.55 -2.45
N PHE A 91 0.81 -13.75 -1.43
CA PHE A 91 0.88 -12.30 -1.51
C PHE A 91 2.30 -11.81 -1.84
N LEU A 92 3.31 -12.32 -1.14
CA LEU A 92 4.70 -11.93 -1.40
C LEU A 92 5.09 -12.20 -2.86
N ARG A 93 4.74 -13.37 -3.37
CA ARG A 93 5.07 -13.75 -4.75
C ARG A 93 4.38 -12.84 -5.77
N ARG A 94 3.11 -12.54 -5.55
CA ARG A 94 2.31 -11.71 -6.45
C ARG A 94 2.67 -10.24 -6.39
N SER A 95 3.02 -9.74 -5.22
CA SER A 95 3.32 -8.32 -5.03
C SER A 95 4.50 -7.84 -5.88
N ARG A 96 5.49 -8.67 -6.14
CA ARG A 96 6.58 -8.35 -7.05
C ARG A 96 6.10 -8.04 -8.45
N VAL A 97 5.20 -8.88 -8.96
CA VAL A 97 4.63 -8.71 -10.31
C VAL A 97 3.80 -7.43 -10.38
N TRP A 98 3.02 -7.13 -9.34
CA TRP A 98 2.22 -5.89 -9.30
C TRP A 98 3.10 -4.66 -9.33
N VAL A 99 4.17 -4.66 -8.55
CA VAL A 99 5.10 -3.52 -8.50
C VAL A 99 5.82 -3.35 -9.84
N GLU A 100 6.22 -4.42 -10.48
CA GLU A 100 6.81 -4.38 -11.82
C GLU A 100 5.85 -3.77 -12.85
N HIS A 101 4.58 -4.16 -12.84
CA HIS A 101 3.54 -3.58 -13.70
C HIS A 101 3.35 -2.09 -13.44
N MET A 102 3.35 -1.68 -12.17
CA MET A 102 3.27 -0.26 -11.82
C MET A 102 4.47 0.52 -12.37
N ASN A 103 5.67 -0.07 -12.30
CA ASN A 103 6.89 0.54 -12.85
C ASN A 103 6.87 0.61 -14.38
N ASP A 104 6.18 -0.31 -15.06
CA ASP A 104 6.01 -0.24 -16.51
C ASP A 104 5.15 0.97 -16.90
N LYS A 105 4.16 1.28 -16.08
CA LYS A 105 3.28 2.43 -16.29
C LYS A 105 3.93 3.74 -15.87
N TYR A 106 4.61 3.75 -14.73
CA TYR A 106 5.33 4.90 -14.19
C TYR A 106 6.78 4.50 -13.93
N PRO A 107 7.74 5.05 -14.69
CA PRO A 107 9.16 4.71 -14.50
C PRO A 107 9.69 4.96 -13.11
N ILE A 108 9.08 5.87 -12.35
CA ILE A 108 9.46 6.18 -10.97
C ILE A 108 8.25 5.97 -10.08
N LEU A 109 8.42 5.11 -9.07
CA LEU A 109 7.44 4.91 -8.01
C LEU A 109 8.01 5.49 -6.71
N VAL A 110 7.24 6.31 -6.02
CA VAL A 110 7.67 6.98 -4.78
C VAL A 110 6.54 7.03 -3.77
N ASN A 111 6.86 6.79 -2.52
CA ASN A 111 5.98 7.03 -1.38
C ASN A 111 6.82 7.02 -0.09
N ALA A 112 6.16 7.07 1.06
CA ALA A 112 6.80 7.02 2.36
C ALA A 112 6.06 6.06 3.29
N CYS A 113 6.78 5.43 4.23
CA CYS A 113 6.20 4.55 5.24
C CYS A 113 6.72 4.92 6.64
N ASP A 114 5.97 4.54 7.67
CA ASP A 114 6.38 4.71 9.05
C ASP A 114 7.73 4.01 9.29
N ALA A 115 8.69 4.74 9.84
CA ALA A 115 10.05 4.22 10.08
C ALA A 115 10.07 3.06 11.10
N ASP A 116 9.03 2.91 11.90
CA ASP A 116 8.90 1.83 12.88
C ASP A 116 8.12 0.62 12.36
N TYR A 117 7.57 0.69 11.16
CA TYR A 117 6.81 -0.41 10.56
C TYR A 117 7.76 -1.40 9.88
N THR A 118 8.41 -2.25 10.67
CA THR A 118 9.46 -3.17 10.21
C THR A 118 8.98 -4.14 9.13
N LYS A 119 7.77 -4.69 9.26
CA LYS A 119 7.22 -5.60 8.25
C LYS A 119 7.06 -4.92 6.89
N ALA A 120 6.58 -3.68 6.87
CA ALA A 120 6.43 -2.92 5.64
C ALA A 120 7.80 -2.61 5.03
N ILE A 121 8.77 -2.20 5.83
CA ILE A 121 10.13 -1.92 5.38
C ILE A 121 10.75 -3.14 4.71
N ASN A 122 10.65 -4.31 5.33
CA ASN A 122 11.19 -5.55 4.80
C ASN A 122 10.50 -5.95 3.49
N TRP A 123 9.18 -5.81 3.43
CA TRP A 123 8.43 -6.09 2.22
C TRP A 123 8.80 -5.14 1.08
N LEU A 124 8.92 -3.85 1.36
CA LEU A 124 9.31 -2.84 0.37
C LEU A 124 10.69 -3.16 -0.23
N ARG A 125 11.65 -3.55 0.60
CA ARG A 125 12.96 -4.02 0.11
C ARG A 125 12.82 -5.26 -0.77
N PHE A 126 12.00 -6.20 -0.35
CA PHE A 126 11.77 -7.42 -1.11
C PHE A 126 11.21 -7.15 -2.51
N VAL A 127 10.30 -6.20 -2.65
CA VAL A 127 9.74 -5.83 -3.96
C VAL A 127 10.57 -4.81 -4.73
N GLY A 128 11.77 -4.49 -4.24
CA GLY A 128 12.78 -3.74 -4.99
C GLY A 128 12.83 -2.24 -4.74
N PHE A 129 12.19 -1.74 -3.70
CA PHE A 129 12.32 -0.32 -3.33
C PHE A 129 13.61 -0.04 -2.58
N THR A 130 14.13 1.18 -2.77
CA THR A 130 15.28 1.72 -2.06
C THR A 130 14.83 2.88 -1.18
N PHE A 131 15.31 2.92 0.06
CA PHE A 131 15.03 4.03 0.97
C PHE A 131 16.02 5.15 0.73
N ILE A 132 15.52 6.36 0.48
CA ILE A 132 16.35 7.50 0.05
C ILE A 132 16.44 8.63 1.07
N LYS A 133 15.47 8.73 1.98
CA LYS A 133 15.46 9.81 2.97
C LYS A 133 14.63 9.44 4.19
N LYS A 134 15.14 9.82 5.38
CA LYS A 134 14.39 9.77 6.62
C LYS A 134 13.88 11.17 6.95
N HIS A 135 12.58 11.27 7.18
CA HIS A 135 11.93 12.47 7.68
C HIS A 135 11.67 12.29 9.18
N ASP A 136 12.26 13.11 10.01
CA ASP A 136 12.09 12.98 11.47
C ASP A 136 10.67 13.31 11.92
N LYS A 137 10.00 14.20 11.20
CA LYS A 137 8.61 14.60 11.44
C LYS A 137 7.82 14.57 10.15
N TRP A 138 6.87 13.65 10.04
CA TRP A 138 6.07 13.46 8.84
C TRP A 138 4.59 13.50 9.17
N GLY A 139 3.82 14.20 8.34
CA GLY A 139 2.38 14.27 8.46
C GLY A 139 1.90 14.94 9.74
N VAL A 140 0.63 14.77 10.04
CA VAL A 140 -0.02 15.43 11.19
C VAL A 140 0.44 14.90 12.55
N GLY A 141 0.94 13.66 12.60
CA GLY A 141 1.38 13.01 13.83
C GLY A 141 2.85 13.21 14.17
N ASP A 142 3.59 13.89 13.32
CA ASP A 142 5.04 14.16 13.54
C ASP A 142 5.88 12.91 13.82
N ARG A 143 5.50 11.75 13.24
CA ARG A 143 6.27 10.51 13.38
C ARG A 143 7.40 10.43 12.34
N PRO A 144 8.49 9.71 12.65
CA PRO A 144 9.53 9.50 11.64
C PRO A 144 9.02 8.58 10.52
N PHE A 145 9.22 9.00 9.28
CA PHE A 145 8.88 8.24 8.07
C PHE A 145 10.11 8.08 7.18
N LEU A 146 10.12 7.00 6.42
CA LEU A 146 11.15 6.71 5.41
C LEU A 146 10.54 6.87 4.02
N GLU A 147 11.17 7.71 3.23
CA GLU A 147 10.79 7.87 1.82
C GLU A 147 11.49 6.79 0.99
N PHE A 148 10.74 6.14 0.09
CA PHE A 148 11.25 5.06 -0.74
C PHE A 148 10.94 5.30 -2.21
N VAL A 149 11.78 4.74 -3.06
CA VAL A 149 11.68 4.89 -4.51
C VAL A 149 12.03 3.58 -5.22
N ARG A 150 11.35 3.33 -6.34
CA ARG A 150 11.73 2.26 -7.26
C ARG A 150 11.77 2.84 -8.67
N ILE A 151 12.93 2.78 -9.30
CA ILE A 151 13.15 3.28 -10.65
C ILE A 151 13.19 2.09 -11.58
N LYS A 152 12.45 2.16 -12.68
CA LYS A 152 12.42 1.10 -13.68
C LYS A 152 13.80 0.92 -14.29
N ASP A 153 14.25 -0.34 -14.38
CA ASP A 153 15.50 -0.68 -15.04
C ASP A 153 15.38 -0.39 -16.55
N VAL A 154 16.44 0.16 -17.09
CA VAL A 154 16.52 0.54 -18.51
C VAL A 154 17.14 -0.59 -19.32
#